data_6668c35b5e89756d183387ed5661d7f6
#
_entry.id   6668c35b5e89756d183387ed5661d7f6
#
_cell.length_a   1.000
_cell.length_b   1.000
_cell.length_c   1.000
_cell.angle_alpha   90.00
_cell.angle_beta   90.00
_cell.angle_gamma   90.00
#
_symmetry.space_group_name_H-M   'P 1'
#
loop_
_entity.id
_entity.type
_entity.pdbx_description
1 polymer ?
#
loop_
_entity_poly.entity_id
_entity_poly.type
_entity_poly.pdbx_seq_one_letter_code
_entity_poly.pdbx_strand_id
1 'polypeptide(L)'
;MNDWERLRRQAQRYKESYPPGTRVMLLSMEDPWSPVPSWTRGTVDVVDDIGQIHMKWDNGRSLALVPGEDSFRKLTDAELLEEQSVSASEDICGPTMEM
;
A
#
# COMPACT_ATOMS: atom_id res chain seq x y z
N MET A 1 -25.44 7.58 16.69
CA MET A 1 -24.83 6.63 15.76
C MET A 1 -23.98 5.64 16.54
N ASN A 2 -24.11 4.37 16.25
CA ASN A 2 -23.33 3.37 16.98
C ASN A 2 -21.96 3.18 16.31
N ASP A 3 -21.08 2.46 17.00
CA ASP A 3 -19.73 2.24 16.53
C ASP A 3 -19.68 1.45 15.22
N TRP A 4 -20.63 0.55 15.07
CA TRP A 4 -20.71 -0.30 13.89
C TRP A 4 -20.97 0.52 12.63
N GLU A 5 -21.91 1.44 12.71
CA GLU A 5 -22.21 2.31 11.56
C GLU A 5 -21.04 3.21 11.22
N ARG A 6 -20.35 3.71 12.25
CA ARG A 6 -19.19 4.56 12.04
C ARG A 6 -18.07 3.80 11.33
N LEU A 7 -17.84 2.57 11.76
CA LEU A 7 -16.82 1.72 11.12
C LEU A 7 -17.16 1.43 9.67
N ARG A 8 -18.45 1.18 9.40
CA ARG A 8 -18.87 0.91 8.03
C ARG A 8 -18.68 2.12 7.11
N ARG A 9 -18.98 3.30 7.61
CA ARG A 9 -18.77 4.53 6.84
C ARG A 9 -17.28 4.77 6.59
N GLN A 10 -16.48 4.54 7.59
CA GLN A 10 -15.05 4.69 7.46
C GLN A 10 -14.50 3.69 6.44
N ALA A 11 -14.95 2.44 6.53
CA ALA A 11 -14.54 1.42 5.58
C ALA A 11 -14.92 1.81 4.15
N GLN A 12 -16.11 2.36 3.98
CA GLN A 12 -16.55 2.78 2.65
C GLN A 12 -15.65 3.86 2.09
N ARG A 13 -15.26 4.83 2.92
CA ARG A 13 -14.34 5.90 2.48
C ARG A 13 -12.99 5.33 2.07
N TYR A 14 -12.47 4.37 2.83
CA TYR A 14 -11.19 3.76 2.48
C TYR A 14 -11.30 2.91 1.22
N LYS A 15 -12.42 2.22 1.03
CA LYS A 15 -12.64 1.47 -0.20
C LYS A 15 -12.61 2.38 -1.42
N GLU A 16 -13.15 3.57 -1.30
CA GLU A 16 -13.17 4.53 -2.40
C GLU A 16 -11.81 5.17 -2.64
N SER A 17 -11.08 5.45 -1.56
CA SER A 17 -9.78 6.11 -1.64
C SER A 17 -8.64 5.15 -1.97
N TYR A 18 -8.78 3.88 -1.59
CA TYR A 18 -7.73 2.89 -1.75
C TYR A 18 -8.24 1.67 -2.50
N PRO A 19 -8.64 1.84 -3.76
CA PRO A 19 -9.10 0.70 -4.55
C PRO A 19 -7.96 -0.30 -4.78
N PRO A 20 -8.28 -1.55 -5.11
CA PRO A 20 -7.24 -2.54 -5.41
C PRO A 20 -6.28 -2.01 -6.46
N GLY A 21 -5.00 -2.26 -6.24
CA GLY A 21 -3.96 -1.78 -7.14
C GLY A 21 -3.32 -0.47 -6.72
N THR A 22 -3.87 0.21 -5.70
CA THR A 22 -3.28 1.45 -5.20
C THR A 22 -1.92 1.17 -4.58
N ARG A 23 -0.91 1.97 -4.93
CA ARG A 23 0.42 1.83 -4.33
C ARG A 23 0.51 2.66 -3.07
N VAL A 24 1.03 2.07 -2.01
CA VAL A 24 1.07 2.69 -0.68
C VAL A 24 2.46 2.51 -0.09
N MET A 25 2.91 3.51 0.66
CA MET A 25 4.15 3.43 1.42
C MET A 25 3.84 3.38 2.90
N LEU A 26 4.45 2.43 3.59
CA LEU A 26 4.32 2.32 5.03
C LEU A 26 5.24 3.33 5.70
N LEU A 27 4.70 4.10 6.64
CA LEU A 27 5.50 5.03 7.43
C LEU A 27 5.86 4.43 8.78
N SER A 28 4.88 3.83 9.46
CA SER A 28 5.15 3.09 10.69
C SER A 28 4.02 2.11 10.95
N MET A 29 4.31 1.02 11.63
CA MET A 29 3.34 -0.02 11.91
C MET A 29 3.40 -0.43 13.38
N GLU A 30 2.22 -0.53 13.99
CA GLU A 30 2.09 -0.93 15.40
C GLU A 30 1.95 -2.44 15.50
N ASP A 31 3.00 -3.15 15.16
CA ASP A 31 3.01 -4.61 15.26
C ASP A 31 4.28 -5.04 15.97
N PRO A 32 4.17 -5.48 17.24
CA PRO A 32 5.36 -5.83 18.01
C PRO A 32 6.00 -7.15 17.59
N TRP A 33 5.30 -7.98 16.81
CA TRP A 33 5.78 -9.32 16.55
C TRP A 33 6.52 -9.46 15.24
N SER A 34 6.00 -8.88 14.19
CA SER A 34 6.58 -9.10 12.87
C SER A 34 6.24 -7.94 11.94
N PRO A 35 6.69 -6.75 12.27
CA PRO A 35 6.29 -5.56 11.52
C PRO A 35 6.91 -5.56 10.13
N VAL A 36 6.18 -4.94 9.22
CA VAL A 36 6.76 -4.57 7.95
C VAL A 36 7.65 -3.35 8.20
N PRO A 37 8.89 -3.33 7.69
CA PRO A 37 9.77 -2.18 7.95
C PRO A 37 9.20 -0.89 7.38
N SER A 38 9.49 0.22 8.05
CA SER A 38 9.11 1.54 7.56
C SER A 38 9.70 1.75 6.16
N TRP A 39 8.98 2.51 5.35
CA TRP A 39 9.35 2.85 3.97
C TRP A 39 9.19 1.69 2.98
N THR A 40 8.60 0.59 3.42
CA THR A 40 8.25 -0.51 2.52
C THR A 40 7.05 -0.08 1.68
N ARG A 41 7.10 -0.36 0.39
CA ARG A 41 5.99 -0.09 -0.52
C ARG A 41 5.19 -1.36 -0.73
N GLY A 42 3.92 -1.18 -1.03
CA GLY A 42 3.04 -2.32 -1.29
C GLY A 42 1.86 -1.91 -2.14
N THR A 43 1.06 -2.91 -2.51
CA THR A 43 -0.11 -2.71 -3.34
C THR A 43 -1.35 -3.12 -2.58
N VAL A 44 -2.39 -2.29 -2.62
CA VAL A 44 -3.66 -2.62 -1.98
C VAL A 44 -4.29 -3.80 -2.69
N ASP A 45 -4.67 -4.81 -1.90
CA ASP A 45 -5.41 -5.95 -2.40
C ASP A 45 -6.91 -5.66 -2.31
N VAL A 46 -7.38 -5.36 -1.10
CA VAL A 46 -8.78 -5.03 -0.87
C VAL A 46 -8.92 -4.34 0.48
N VAL A 47 -9.94 -3.51 0.62
CA VAL A 47 -10.33 -2.94 1.92
C VAL A 47 -11.55 -3.70 2.38
N ASP A 48 -11.50 -4.25 3.61
CA ASP A 48 -12.61 -5.04 4.11
C ASP A 48 -13.70 -4.16 4.74
N ASP A 49 -14.74 -4.82 5.25
CA ASP A 49 -15.93 -4.11 5.74
C ASP A 49 -15.72 -3.34 7.03
N ILE A 50 -14.64 -3.59 7.73
CA ILE A 50 -14.31 -2.84 8.94
C ILE A 50 -13.17 -1.87 8.72
N GLY A 51 -12.75 -1.70 7.48
CA GLY A 51 -11.80 -0.66 7.11
C GLY A 51 -10.34 -1.06 7.19
N GLN A 52 -10.04 -2.33 7.34
CA GLN A 52 -8.65 -2.78 7.27
C GLN A 52 -8.23 -2.89 5.82
N ILE A 53 -7.04 -2.39 5.53
CA ILE A 53 -6.53 -2.37 4.15
C ILE A 53 -5.59 -3.57 3.99
N HIS A 54 -6.05 -4.56 3.25
CA HIS A 54 -5.24 -5.75 2.99
C HIS A 54 -4.21 -5.45 1.93
N MET A 55 -2.97 -5.73 2.24
CA MET A 55 -1.84 -5.32 1.41
C MET A 55 -1.05 -6.52 0.91
N LYS A 56 -0.46 -6.33 -0.26
CA LYS A 56 0.61 -7.20 -0.74
C LYS A 56 1.86 -6.34 -0.75
N TRP A 57 2.71 -6.54 0.25
CA TRP A 57 3.92 -5.76 0.40
C TRP A 57 5.00 -6.25 -0.55
N ASP A 58 5.81 -5.33 -1.05
CA ASP A 58 6.84 -5.68 -2.02
C ASP A 58 7.88 -6.64 -1.47
N ASN A 59 7.99 -6.72 -0.14
CA ASN A 59 8.91 -7.67 0.50
C ASN A 59 8.30 -9.07 0.69
N GLY A 60 7.13 -9.31 0.12
CA GLY A 60 6.46 -10.61 0.20
C GLY A 60 5.50 -10.79 1.34
N ARG A 61 5.40 -9.82 2.22
CA ARG A 61 4.48 -9.91 3.35
C ARG A 61 3.08 -9.47 2.96
N SER A 62 2.10 -9.88 3.76
CA SER A 62 0.70 -9.58 3.48
C SER A 62 -0.05 -9.02 4.69
N LEU A 63 0.65 -8.36 5.60
CA LEU A 63 0.01 -7.77 6.78
C LEU A 63 -0.93 -6.64 6.36
N ALA A 64 -2.12 -6.61 6.98
CA ALA A 64 -3.09 -5.57 6.71
C ALA A 64 -2.73 -4.29 7.49
N LEU A 65 -3.13 -3.15 6.95
CA LEU A 65 -3.01 -1.87 7.63
C LEU A 65 -4.29 -1.58 8.39
N VAL A 66 -4.15 -1.07 9.61
CA VAL A 66 -5.28 -0.65 10.42
C VAL A 66 -5.25 0.87 10.49
N PRO A 67 -6.14 1.57 9.76
CA PRO A 67 -6.17 3.03 9.81
C PRO A 67 -6.37 3.52 11.25
N GLY A 68 -5.57 4.50 11.64
CA GLY A 68 -5.60 5.01 13.01
C GLY A 68 -4.56 4.39 13.91
N GLU A 69 -4.08 3.19 13.60
CA GLU A 69 -3.01 2.54 14.34
C GLU A 69 -1.71 2.54 13.56
N ASP A 70 -1.80 2.28 12.27
CA ASP A 70 -0.63 2.27 11.40
C ASP A 70 -0.58 3.56 10.59
N SER A 71 0.61 4.05 10.32
CA SER A 71 0.80 5.26 9.53
C SER A 71 1.26 4.90 8.13
N PHE A 72 0.57 5.40 7.13
CA PHE A 72 0.86 5.08 5.74
C PHE A 72 0.34 6.20 4.85
N ARG A 73 0.77 6.18 3.58
CA ARG A 73 0.28 7.14 2.60
C ARG A 73 0.36 6.52 1.21
N LYS A 74 -0.41 7.06 0.29
CA LYS A 74 -0.28 6.67 -1.11
C LYS A 74 1.04 7.18 -1.65
N LEU A 75 1.55 6.50 -2.66
CA LEU A 75 2.73 6.99 -3.37
C LEU A 75 2.34 8.25 -4.15
N THR A 76 3.28 9.18 -4.24
CA THR A 76 3.09 10.37 -5.05
C THR A 76 3.24 10.02 -6.53
N ASP A 77 2.79 10.92 -7.38
CA ASP A 77 2.95 10.73 -8.83
C ASP A 77 4.42 10.58 -9.20
N ALA A 78 5.28 11.35 -8.55
CA ALA A 78 6.72 11.26 -8.79
C ALA A 78 7.25 9.88 -8.42
N GLU A 79 6.80 9.33 -7.30
CA GLU A 79 7.22 8.00 -6.87
C GLU A 79 6.73 6.92 -7.81
N LEU A 80 5.50 7.04 -8.29
CA LEU A 80 4.94 6.09 -9.26
C LEU A 80 5.74 6.14 -10.56
N LEU A 81 6.10 7.32 -10.99
CA LEU A 81 6.89 7.50 -12.18
C LEU A 81 8.28 6.89 -12.03
N GLU A 82 8.86 7.05 -10.86
CA GLU A 82 10.13 6.45 -10.51
C GLU A 82 10.11 4.93 -10.67
N GLU A 83 9.03 4.31 -10.16
CA GLU A 83 8.88 2.86 -10.28
C GLU A 83 8.80 2.41 -11.73
N GLN A 84 8.08 3.17 -12.55
CA GLN A 84 7.96 2.86 -13.96
C GLN A 84 9.28 3.02 -14.70
N SER A 85 10.04 4.04 -14.34
CA SER A 85 11.35 4.27 -14.94
C SER A 85 12.32 3.14 -14.64
N VAL A 86 12.31 2.66 -13.39
CA VAL A 86 13.17 1.54 -13.01
C VAL A 86 12.82 0.30 -13.82
N SER A 87 11.52 0.01 -13.95
CA SER A 87 11.08 -1.14 -14.74
C SER A 87 11.51 -1.01 -16.20
N ALA A 88 11.36 0.17 -16.77
CA ALA A 88 11.74 0.41 -18.15
C ALA A 88 13.26 0.24 -18.33
N SER A 89 14.03 0.72 -17.37
CA SER A 89 15.47 0.57 -17.41
C SER A 89 15.90 -0.88 -17.38
N GLU A 90 15.25 -1.67 -16.56
CA GLU A 90 15.54 -3.09 -16.46
C GLU A 90 15.27 -3.79 -17.78
N ASP A 91 14.16 -3.46 -18.41
CA ASP A 91 13.81 -4.05 -19.70
C ASP A 91 14.84 -3.72 -20.76
N ILE A 92 15.30 -2.50 -20.76
CA ILE A 92 16.30 -2.05 -21.74
C ILE A 92 17.64 -2.71 -21.46
N CYS A 93 18.00 -2.78 -20.21
CA CYS A 93 19.27 -3.34 -19.81
C CYS A 93 19.40 -4.81 -20.15
N GLY A 94 18.30 -5.45 -20.23
CA GLY A 94 18.31 -6.86 -20.56
C GLY A 94 19.13 -7.14 -21.77
N PRO A 95 19.02 -6.43 -22.84
CA PRO A 95 19.93 -6.53 -23.94
C PRO A 95 20.80 -5.34 -23.97
N THR A 96 21.07 -4.60 -24.00
CA THR A 96 21.54 -3.71 -24.24
C THR A 96 21.75 -2.67 -24.36
N MET A 97 21.95 -2.36 -24.30
CA MET A 97 21.96 -1.43 -24.40
C MET A 97 22.33 -0.72 -24.95
N GLU A 98 22.57 -0.84 -25.40
CA GLU A 98 22.80 -0.18 -25.90
C GLU A 98 22.60 0.35 -26.49
N MET A 99 22.43 0.26 -26.64
CA MET A 99 22.26 0.76 -27.31
C MET A 99 22.47 1.35 -27.40
#